data_51792b7b8dfe68df24422a41ff2c6f23
#
_entry.id   51792b7b8dfe68df24422a41ff2c6f23
#
_cell.length_a   1.000
_cell.length_b   1.000
_cell.length_c   1.000
_cell.angle_alpha   90.00
_cell.angle_beta   90.00
_cell.angle_gamma   90.00
#
_symmetry.space_group_name_H-M   'P 1'
#
loop_
_entity.id
_entity.type
_entity.pdbx_description
1 polymer ?
#
loop_
_entity_poly.entity_id
_entity_poly.type
_entity_poly.pdbx_seq_one_letter_code
_entity_poly.pdbx_strand_id
1 'polypeptide(L)'
;MVRVGMCETMAKDPKNPVVGDLAIDCSLLADLMIDLPPGAMVGMRREQRGLDALLSEVAANQKTLGTRVGILDADAQALAKLTDKILLVRKYKEPLRKLLELVTETEAALDHERHQHISNIAASVEQRAKMPGNEDLRSLYRATREYRSAVGKKAARTRAKARHGDPVDPAVVPPAP
;
A
#
# COMPACT_ATOMS: atom_id res chain seq x y z
N MET A 1 -7.08 -18.43 -37.03
CA MET A 1 -8.32 -17.78 -36.54
C MET A 1 -8.32 -17.89 -35.03
N VAL A 2 -7.75 -16.90 -34.33
CA VAL A 2 -7.60 -16.90 -32.88
C VAL A 2 -8.84 -16.20 -32.31
N ARG A 3 -9.67 -16.95 -31.57
CA ARG A 3 -10.79 -16.38 -30.82
C ARG A 3 -10.21 -15.55 -29.67
N VAL A 4 -10.26 -14.24 -29.82
CA VAL A 4 -10.08 -13.31 -28.71
C VAL A 4 -11.29 -13.50 -27.80
N GLY A 5 -11.08 -14.13 -26.64
CA GLY A 5 -12.08 -14.21 -25.60
C GLY A 5 -12.46 -12.80 -25.17
N MET A 6 -13.73 -12.44 -25.38
CA MET A 6 -14.34 -11.28 -24.78
C MET A 6 -14.28 -11.50 -23.25
N CYS A 7 -13.38 -10.78 -22.59
CA CYS A 7 -13.42 -10.63 -21.16
C CYS A 7 -14.69 -9.84 -20.85
N GLU A 8 -15.73 -10.54 -20.35
CA GLU A 8 -16.90 -9.87 -19.80
C GLU A 8 -16.40 -8.98 -18.67
N THR A 9 -16.44 -7.69 -18.91
CA THR A 9 -16.24 -6.68 -17.88
C THR A 9 -17.37 -6.85 -16.87
N MET A 10 -17.10 -7.59 -15.81
CA MET A 10 -18.00 -7.62 -14.65
C MET A 10 -18.20 -6.17 -14.23
N ALA A 11 -19.45 -5.69 -14.31
CA ALA A 11 -19.82 -4.36 -13.87
C ALA A 11 -19.35 -4.20 -12.41
N LYS A 12 -18.46 -3.23 -12.18
CA LYS A 12 -17.96 -2.94 -10.84
C LYS A 12 -19.14 -2.51 -9.98
N ASP A 13 -19.41 -3.23 -8.89
CA ASP A 13 -20.39 -2.79 -7.90
C ASP A 13 -19.70 -1.78 -6.96
N PRO A 14 -20.03 -0.47 -7.05
CA PRO A 14 -19.39 0.54 -6.22
C PRO A 14 -19.71 0.37 -4.72
N LYS A 15 -20.75 -0.39 -4.36
CA LYS A 15 -21.08 -0.70 -2.97
C LYS A 15 -20.21 -1.81 -2.39
N ASN A 16 -19.69 -2.69 -3.24
CA ASN A 16 -18.81 -3.80 -2.86
C ASN A 16 -17.54 -3.74 -3.70
N PRO A 17 -16.63 -2.79 -3.40
CA PRO A 17 -15.41 -2.60 -4.17
C PRO A 17 -14.51 -3.83 -4.08
N VAL A 18 -13.99 -4.25 -5.23
CA VAL A 18 -13.00 -5.31 -5.36
C VAL A 18 -11.89 -4.84 -6.28
N VAL A 19 -10.68 -5.35 -6.11
CA VAL A 19 -9.62 -5.14 -7.08
C VAL A 19 -9.91 -6.02 -8.28
N GLY A 20 -10.42 -5.39 -9.34
CA GLY A 20 -10.65 -6.01 -10.64
C GLY A 20 -10.12 -5.09 -11.73
N ASP A 21 -9.52 -5.64 -12.78
CA ASP A 21 -8.89 -4.86 -13.86
C ASP A 21 -7.96 -3.73 -13.35
N LEU A 22 -7.34 -3.93 -12.19
CA LEU A 22 -6.45 -2.95 -11.52
C LEU A 22 -7.10 -1.58 -11.29
N ALA A 23 -8.41 -1.55 -11.06
CA ALA A 23 -9.15 -0.32 -10.81
C ALA A 23 -10.21 -0.52 -9.73
N ILE A 24 -10.45 0.55 -8.96
CA ILE A 24 -11.50 0.61 -7.94
C ILE A 24 -12.31 1.89 -8.20
N ASP A 25 -13.62 1.76 -8.33
CA ASP A 25 -14.50 2.92 -8.43
C ASP A 25 -14.76 3.49 -7.04
N CYS A 26 -14.21 4.66 -6.74
CA CYS A 26 -14.37 5.37 -5.48
C CYS A 26 -15.42 6.49 -5.54
N SER A 27 -16.25 6.57 -6.58
CA SER A 27 -17.22 7.67 -6.77
C SER A 27 -18.16 7.85 -5.59
N LEU A 28 -18.56 6.77 -4.92
CA LEU A 28 -19.42 6.84 -3.73
C LEU A 28 -18.76 7.48 -2.50
N LEU A 29 -17.43 7.63 -2.52
CA LEU A 29 -16.70 8.29 -1.44
C LEU A 29 -16.48 9.77 -1.69
N ALA A 30 -16.80 10.31 -2.86
CA ALA A 30 -16.43 11.68 -3.25
C ALA A 30 -16.85 12.74 -2.21
N ASP A 31 -18.10 12.66 -1.73
CA ASP A 31 -18.64 13.59 -0.74
C ASP A 31 -18.19 13.27 0.71
N LEU A 32 -17.48 12.16 0.93
CA LEU A 32 -17.04 11.72 2.25
C LEU A 32 -15.54 11.94 2.47
N MET A 33 -14.79 12.17 1.40
CA MET A 33 -13.34 12.32 1.47
C MET A 33 -12.96 13.64 2.12
N ILE A 34 -12.09 13.56 3.12
CA ILE A 34 -11.57 14.71 3.86
C ILE A 34 -10.04 14.63 3.79
N ASP A 35 -9.42 15.69 3.30
CA ASP A 35 -7.98 15.88 3.39
C ASP A 35 -7.66 16.64 4.68
N LEU A 36 -6.91 16.00 5.56
CA LEU A 36 -6.52 16.55 6.84
C LEU A 36 -5.06 16.97 6.82
N PRO A 37 -4.71 18.13 7.38
CA PRO A 37 -3.32 18.54 7.49
C PRO A 37 -2.51 17.54 8.34
N PRO A 38 -1.19 17.48 8.12
CA PRO A 38 -0.31 16.60 8.89
C PRO A 38 -0.50 16.76 10.41
N GLY A 39 -0.68 15.65 11.11
CA GLY A 39 -0.87 15.62 12.56
C GLY A 39 -2.29 15.88 13.05
N ALA A 40 -3.23 16.30 12.22
CA ALA A 40 -4.61 16.58 12.64
C ALA A 40 -5.35 15.35 13.20
N MET A 41 -4.91 14.14 12.86
CA MET A 41 -5.47 12.91 13.43
C MET A 41 -5.02 12.62 14.88
N VAL A 42 -4.03 13.37 15.38
CA VAL A 42 -3.57 13.22 16.76
C VAL A 42 -4.65 13.77 17.69
N GLY A 43 -5.07 12.97 18.66
CA GLY A 43 -6.14 13.34 19.60
C GLY A 43 -7.57 13.10 19.12
N MET A 44 -7.79 12.73 17.85
CA MET A 44 -9.13 12.31 17.41
C MET A 44 -9.55 11.02 18.11
N ARG A 45 -10.76 11.02 18.65
CA ARG A 45 -11.35 9.84 19.26
C ARG A 45 -11.63 8.79 18.18
N ARG A 46 -11.26 7.57 18.47
CA ARG A 46 -11.50 6.42 17.59
C ARG A 46 -12.49 5.47 18.26
N GLU A 47 -13.02 4.57 17.46
CA GLU A 47 -13.86 3.48 17.91
C GLU A 47 -13.22 2.73 19.09
N GLN A 48 -14.03 2.47 20.11
CA GLN A 48 -13.65 1.70 21.28
C GLN A 48 -14.40 0.36 21.29
N ARG A 49 -13.88 -0.57 22.07
CA ARG A 49 -14.51 -1.89 22.26
C ARG A 49 -15.93 -1.69 22.84
N GLY A 50 -16.90 -2.41 22.28
CA GLY A 50 -18.29 -2.35 22.71
C GLY A 50 -19.19 -1.39 21.91
N LEU A 51 -18.68 -0.76 20.84
CA LEU A 51 -19.48 0.13 20.01
C LEU A 51 -20.71 -0.56 19.43
N ASP A 52 -20.61 -1.82 18.95
CA ASP A 52 -21.72 -2.56 18.37
C ASP A 52 -22.85 -2.79 19.38
N ALA A 53 -22.51 -3.09 20.63
CA ALA A 53 -23.48 -3.23 21.72
C ALA A 53 -24.20 -1.91 21.99
N LEU A 54 -23.44 -0.79 22.04
CA LEU A 54 -24.02 0.56 22.19
C LEU A 54 -24.96 0.91 21.05
N LEU A 55 -24.57 0.69 19.81
CA LEU A 55 -25.41 0.98 18.63
C LEU A 55 -26.70 0.16 18.65
N SER A 56 -26.60 -1.13 19.03
CA SER A 56 -27.76 -2.00 19.16
C SER A 56 -28.70 -1.56 20.29
N GLU A 57 -28.16 -1.15 21.42
CA GLU A 57 -28.92 -0.64 22.57
C GLU A 57 -29.67 0.65 22.22
N VAL A 58 -28.98 1.62 21.60
CA VAL A 58 -29.61 2.88 21.17
C VAL A 58 -30.72 2.60 20.16
N ALA A 59 -30.48 1.77 19.14
CA ALA A 59 -31.48 1.45 18.12
C ALA A 59 -32.71 0.75 18.71
N ALA A 60 -32.54 -0.15 19.68
CA ALA A 60 -33.63 -0.88 20.30
C ALA A 60 -34.49 0.01 21.21
N ASN A 61 -33.85 0.91 21.96
CA ASN A 61 -34.51 1.66 23.03
C ASN A 61 -35.02 3.04 22.59
N GLN A 62 -34.54 3.60 21.48
CA GLN A 62 -34.84 4.98 21.05
C GLN A 62 -36.33 5.22 20.95
N LYS A 63 -37.12 4.31 20.35
CA LYS A 63 -38.54 4.46 20.12
C LYS A 63 -39.39 4.50 21.40
N THR A 64 -38.93 3.81 22.44
CA THR A 64 -39.74 3.61 23.68
C THR A 64 -39.23 4.44 24.85
N LEU A 65 -37.92 4.64 24.93
CA LEU A 65 -37.25 5.26 26.08
C LEU A 65 -36.53 6.56 25.73
N GLY A 66 -36.30 6.87 24.44
CA GLY A 66 -35.51 8.03 24.00
C GLY A 66 -35.92 9.34 24.67
N THR A 67 -37.21 9.64 24.70
CA THR A 67 -37.75 10.84 25.37
C THR A 67 -37.45 10.86 26.87
N ARG A 68 -37.53 9.70 27.55
CA ARG A 68 -37.26 9.61 29.01
C ARG A 68 -35.78 9.81 29.33
N VAL A 69 -34.91 9.39 28.44
CA VAL A 69 -33.44 9.51 28.56
C VAL A 69 -32.95 10.87 28.07
N GLY A 70 -33.79 11.60 27.32
CA GLY A 70 -33.42 12.89 26.73
C GLY A 70 -32.62 12.74 25.45
N ILE A 71 -32.61 11.58 24.80
CA ILE A 71 -31.92 11.40 23.49
C ILE A 71 -32.87 11.92 22.41
N LEU A 72 -32.41 12.91 21.65
CA LEU A 72 -33.18 13.42 20.52
C LEU A 72 -33.14 12.43 19.35
N ASP A 73 -34.28 12.30 18.64
CA ASP A 73 -34.32 11.47 17.43
C ASP A 73 -33.29 11.91 16.38
N ALA A 74 -33.02 13.20 16.31
CA ALA A 74 -31.99 13.75 15.41
C ALA A 74 -30.60 13.21 15.73
N ASP A 75 -30.24 13.07 17.01
CA ASP A 75 -28.92 12.57 17.44
C ASP A 75 -28.79 11.06 17.14
N ALA A 76 -29.85 10.28 17.41
CA ALA A 76 -29.86 8.87 17.10
C ALA A 76 -29.75 8.62 15.57
N GLN A 77 -30.45 9.41 14.76
CA GLN A 77 -30.35 9.36 13.30
C GLN A 77 -28.97 9.80 12.80
N ALA A 78 -28.37 10.84 13.40
CA ALA A 78 -27.03 11.30 13.06
C ALA A 78 -25.99 10.22 13.36
N LEU A 79 -26.10 9.54 14.51
CA LEU A 79 -25.24 8.42 14.88
C LEU A 79 -25.34 7.27 13.86
N ALA A 80 -26.56 6.88 13.46
CA ALA A 80 -26.78 5.84 12.47
C ALA A 80 -26.14 6.22 11.11
N LYS A 81 -26.41 7.43 10.62
CA LYS A 81 -25.85 7.94 9.35
C LYS A 81 -24.32 7.99 9.36
N LEU A 82 -23.71 8.40 10.47
CA LEU A 82 -22.25 8.41 10.61
C LEU A 82 -21.68 6.98 10.61
N THR A 83 -22.37 6.06 11.27
CA THR A 83 -21.98 4.65 11.28
C THR A 83 -22.00 4.07 9.86
N ASP A 84 -23.07 4.32 9.09
CA ASP A 84 -23.18 3.88 7.70
C ASP A 84 -22.06 4.45 6.82
N LYS A 85 -21.73 5.73 6.99
CA LYS A 85 -20.62 6.38 6.27
C LYS A 85 -19.27 5.74 6.60
N ILE A 86 -19.03 5.45 7.88
CA ILE A 86 -17.79 4.78 8.32
C ILE A 86 -17.71 3.37 7.73
N LEU A 87 -18.78 2.61 7.76
CA LEU A 87 -18.85 1.27 7.17
C LEU A 87 -18.60 1.31 5.65
N LEU A 88 -19.16 2.31 4.97
CA LEU A 88 -18.89 2.50 3.55
C LEU A 88 -17.40 2.77 3.29
N VAL A 89 -16.79 3.71 4.00
CA VAL A 89 -15.35 4.00 3.86
C VAL A 89 -14.50 2.76 4.15
N ARG A 90 -14.86 1.96 5.17
CA ARG A 90 -14.14 0.73 5.52
C ARG A 90 -14.14 -0.32 4.41
N LYS A 91 -15.23 -0.44 3.64
CA LYS A 91 -15.32 -1.36 2.49
C LYS A 91 -14.25 -1.07 1.43
N TYR A 92 -13.88 0.19 1.25
CA TYR A 92 -12.87 0.59 0.26
C TYR A 92 -11.44 0.41 0.76
N LYS A 93 -11.23 0.37 2.07
CA LYS A 93 -9.89 0.36 2.65
C LYS A 93 -9.07 -0.87 2.25
N GLU A 94 -9.65 -2.05 2.34
CA GLU A 94 -8.93 -3.30 2.02
C GLU A 94 -8.64 -3.47 0.51
N PRO A 95 -9.59 -3.24 -0.40
CA PRO A 95 -9.30 -3.22 -1.83
C PRO A 95 -8.22 -2.21 -2.23
N LEU A 96 -8.25 -0.99 -1.67
CA LEU A 96 -7.22 0.03 -1.93
C LEU A 96 -5.85 -0.39 -1.40
N ARG A 97 -5.82 -1.01 -0.22
CA ARG A 97 -4.56 -1.57 0.33
C ARG A 97 -4.01 -2.65 -0.58
N LYS A 98 -4.87 -3.55 -1.07
CA LYS A 98 -4.44 -4.62 -1.99
C LYS A 98 -3.93 -4.07 -3.32
N LEU A 99 -4.57 -3.04 -3.86
CA LEU A 99 -4.10 -2.38 -5.08
C LEU A 99 -2.71 -1.74 -4.86
N LEU A 100 -2.52 -1.06 -3.73
CA LEU A 100 -1.21 -0.47 -3.38
C LEU A 100 -0.14 -1.56 -3.21
N GLU A 101 -0.48 -2.67 -2.56
CA GLU A 101 0.42 -3.83 -2.42
C GLU A 101 0.86 -4.36 -3.78
N LEU A 102 -0.09 -4.60 -4.71
CA LEU A 102 0.21 -5.07 -6.07
C LEU A 102 1.14 -4.13 -6.83
N VAL A 103 0.93 -2.82 -6.73
CA VAL A 103 1.79 -1.81 -7.34
C VAL A 103 3.20 -1.86 -6.74
N THR A 104 3.30 -1.97 -5.42
CA THR A 104 4.58 -2.04 -4.70
C THR A 104 5.36 -3.31 -5.05
N GLU A 105 4.69 -4.46 -5.11
CA GLU A 105 5.29 -5.73 -5.52
C GLU A 105 5.77 -5.68 -6.97
N THR A 106 4.97 -5.07 -7.86
CA THR A 106 5.34 -4.89 -9.26
C THR A 106 6.56 -4.00 -9.41
N GLU A 107 6.61 -2.88 -8.70
CA GLU A 107 7.77 -1.99 -8.67
C GLU A 107 9.02 -2.74 -8.21
N ALA A 108 8.92 -3.51 -7.12
CA ALA A 108 10.06 -4.28 -6.60
C ALA A 108 10.53 -5.36 -7.60
N ALA A 109 9.62 -6.04 -8.29
CA ALA A 109 9.93 -7.05 -9.30
C ALA A 109 10.66 -6.42 -10.50
N LEU A 110 10.13 -5.32 -11.03
CA LEU A 110 10.73 -4.58 -12.14
C LEU A 110 12.10 -4.01 -11.76
N ASP A 111 12.25 -3.51 -10.55
CA ASP A 111 13.52 -3.00 -10.05
C ASP A 111 14.56 -4.11 -9.93
N HIS A 112 14.16 -5.29 -9.45
CA HIS A 112 15.02 -6.46 -9.41
C HIS A 112 15.50 -6.89 -10.81
N GLU A 113 14.60 -6.96 -11.79
CA GLU A 113 14.94 -7.29 -13.18
C GLU A 113 15.89 -6.24 -13.77
N ARG A 114 15.61 -4.94 -13.57
CA ARG A 114 16.50 -3.85 -13.97
C ARG A 114 17.90 -4.02 -13.40
N HIS A 115 18.02 -4.39 -12.14
CA HIS A 115 19.33 -4.63 -11.50
C HIS A 115 20.05 -5.85 -12.09
N GLN A 116 19.35 -6.90 -12.48
CA GLN A 116 19.94 -8.04 -13.18
C GLN A 116 20.52 -7.60 -14.54
N HIS A 117 19.78 -6.83 -15.32
CA HIS A 117 20.28 -6.30 -16.60
C HIS A 117 21.51 -5.40 -16.42
N ILE A 118 21.51 -4.49 -15.43
CA ILE A 118 22.68 -3.66 -15.12
C ILE A 118 23.89 -4.54 -14.76
N SER A 119 23.69 -5.60 -13.99
CA SER A 119 24.75 -6.52 -13.60
C SER A 119 25.32 -7.28 -14.81
N ASN A 120 24.47 -7.70 -15.75
CA ASN A 120 24.86 -8.37 -16.97
C ASN A 120 25.65 -7.42 -17.90
N ILE A 121 25.19 -6.17 -18.05
CA ILE A 121 25.91 -5.14 -18.83
C ILE A 121 27.30 -4.90 -18.22
N ALA A 122 27.38 -4.71 -16.90
CA ALA A 122 28.65 -4.49 -16.22
C ALA A 122 29.62 -5.68 -16.36
N ALA A 123 29.11 -6.91 -16.31
CA ALA A 123 29.90 -8.10 -16.51
C ALA A 123 30.43 -8.19 -17.95
N SER A 124 29.59 -7.87 -18.94
CA SER A 124 29.99 -7.84 -20.36
C SER A 124 31.08 -6.80 -20.62
N VAL A 125 30.95 -5.61 -20.04
CA VAL A 125 31.98 -4.57 -20.12
C VAL A 125 33.31 -5.06 -19.54
N GLU A 126 33.30 -5.63 -18.34
CA GLU A 126 34.53 -6.13 -17.70
C GLU A 126 35.19 -7.27 -18.49
N GLN A 127 34.37 -8.14 -19.10
CA GLN A 127 34.92 -9.24 -19.92
C GLN A 127 35.56 -8.70 -21.21
N ARG A 128 34.90 -7.78 -21.90
CA ARG A 128 35.41 -7.21 -23.17
C ARG A 128 36.61 -6.30 -22.97
N ALA A 129 36.64 -5.55 -21.87
CA ALA A 129 37.76 -4.69 -21.51
C ALA A 129 39.08 -5.45 -21.19
N LYS A 130 39.04 -6.78 -21.11
CA LYS A 130 40.24 -7.64 -20.99
C LYS A 130 40.83 -8.00 -22.35
N MET A 131 40.11 -7.76 -23.45
CA MET A 131 40.58 -8.07 -24.79
C MET A 131 41.48 -6.95 -25.30
N PRO A 132 42.55 -7.27 -26.02
CA PRO A 132 43.43 -6.26 -26.59
C PRO A 132 42.66 -5.24 -27.45
N GLY A 133 42.97 -3.96 -27.27
CA GLY A 133 42.33 -2.86 -28.01
C GLY A 133 41.00 -2.35 -27.43
N ASN A 134 40.55 -2.90 -26.28
CA ASN A 134 39.28 -2.50 -25.64
C ASN A 134 39.47 -1.96 -24.20
N GLU A 135 40.70 -1.55 -23.86
CA GLU A 135 41.03 -1.08 -22.49
C GLU A 135 40.26 0.19 -22.09
N ASP A 136 39.90 1.01 -23.07
CA ASP A 136 39.12 2.24 -22.92
C ASP A 136 37.71 2.01 -22.39
N LEU A 137 37.12 0.82 -22.63
CA LEU A 137 35.77 0.48 -22.17
C LEU A 137 35.60 0.65 -20.66
N ARG A 138 36.65 0.43 -19.87
CA ARG A 138 36.60 0.64 -18.41
C ARG A 138 36.35 2.09 -18.03
N SER A 139 36.90 3.03 -18.78
CA SER A 139 36.72 4.45 -18.55
C SER A 139 35.35 4.94 -19.07
N LEU A 140 34.93 4.47 -20.24
CA LEU A 140 33.67 4.82 -20.87
C LEU A 140 32.47 4.33 -20.06
N TYR A 141 32.54 3.15 -19.44
CA TYR A 141 31.48 2.57 -18.61
C TYR A 141 31.77 2.68 -17.11
N ARG A 142 32.48 3.72 -16.68
CA ARG A 142 32.83 3.92 -15.27
C ARG A 142 31.63 3.98 -14.37
N ALA A 143 30.58 4.74 -14.74
CA ALA A 143 29.36 4.88 -13.95
C ALA A 143 28.64 3.53 -13.72
N THR A 144 28.56 2.67 -14.73
CA THR A 144 27.96 1.33 -14.62
C THR A 144 28.74 0.46 -13.64
N ARG A 145 30.05 0.52 -13.65
CA ARG A 145 30.93 -0.23 -12.75
C ARG A 145 30.84 0.27 -11.31
N GLU A 146 30.84 1.59 -11.13
CA GLU A 146 30.67 2.23 -9.82
C GLU A 146 29.32 1.87 -9.20
N TYR A 147 28.24 1.94 -9.97
CA TYR A 147 26.90 1.58 -9.52
C TYR A 147 26.83 0.12 -9.05
N ARG A 148 27.34 -0.83 -9.85
CA ARG A 148 27.41 -2.25 -9.45
C ARG A 148 28.23 -2.44 -8.18
N SER A 149 29.37 -1.78 -8.05
CA SER A 149 30.22 -1.89 -6.88
C SER A 149 29.59 -1.31 -5.62
N ALA A 150 28.77 -0.25 -5.75
CA ALA A 150 28.05 0.36 -4.63
C ALA A 150 27.00 -0.61 -4.05
N VAL A 151 26.26 -1.32 -4.90
CA VAL A 151 25.29 -2.36 -4.48
C VAL A 151 26.01 -3.47 -3.72
N GLY A 152 27.13 -3.97 -4.25
CA GLY A 152 27.93 -5.00 -3.58
C GLY A 152 28.49 -4.54 -2.23
N LYS A 153 28.99 -3.31 -2.13
CA LYS A 153 29.47 -2.71 -0.88
C LYS A 153 28.36 -2.56 0.16
N LYS A 154 27.16 -2.14 -0.24
CA LYS A 154 26.00 -2.04 0.65
C LYS A 154 25.62 -3.41 1.22
N ALA A 155 25.53 -4.43 0.36
CA ALA A 155 25.21 -5.80 0.77
C ALA A 155 26.31 -6.40 1.70
N ALA A 156 27.58 -6.10 1.45
CA ALA A 156 28.69 -6.52 2.31
C ALA A 156 28.62 -5.86 3.70
N ARG A 157 28.31 -4.56 3.77
CA ARG A 157 28.12 -3.83 5.04
C ARG A 157 26.96 -4.39 5.85
N THR A 158 25.83 -4.68 5.22
CA THR A 158 24.66 -5.27 5.91
C THR A 158 24.99 -6.64 6.50
N ARG A 159 25.70 -7.50 5.73
CA ARG A 159 26.16 -8.81 6.21
C ARG A 159 27.18 -8.71 7.33
N ALA A 160 28.09 -7.73 7.27
CA ALA A 160 29.06 -7.50 8.34
C ALA A 160 28.38 -7.05 9.64
N LYS A 161 27.42 -6.13 9.58
CA LYS A 161 26.61 -5.72 10.75
C LYS A 161 25.85 -6.89 11.35
N ALA A 162 25.19 -7.71 10.53
CA ALA A 162 24.47 -8.90 11.02
C ALA A 162 25.41 -9.92 11.72
N ARG A 163 26.67 -10.02 11.32
CA ARG A 163 27.65 -10.91 11.95
C ARG A 163 28.20 -10.37 13.28
N HIS A 164 28.23 -9.06 13.46
CA HIS A 164 28.76 -8.44 14.68
C HIS A 164 27.71 -8.17 15.76
N GLY A 165 26.46 -8.60 15.56
CA GLY A 165 25.40 -8.51 16.58
C GLY A 165 24.95 -7.10 16.93
N ASP A 166 25.30 -6.09 16.16
CA ASP A 166 24.72 -4.75 16.33
C ASP A 166 23.21 -4.83 16.14
N PRO A 167 22.38 -4.27 17.05
CA PRO A 167 20.93 -4.29 16.90
C PRO A 167 20.53 -3.69 15.58
N VAL A 168 19.82 -4.47 14.76
CA VAL A 168 19.22 -4.00 13.51
C VAL A 168 18.25 -2.88 13.89
N ASP A 169 18.46 -1.70 13.33
CA ASP A 169 17.54 -0.56 13.49
C ASP A 169 16.12 -1.02 13.09
N PRO A 170 15.16 -1.05 14.03
CA PRO A 170 13.81 -1.56 13.78
C PRO A 170 13.06 -0.79 12.68
N ALA A 171 13.56 0.37 12.24
CA ALA A 171 12.98 1.14 11.14
C ALA A 171 13.18 0.51 9.74
N VAL A 172 13.97 -0.58 9.62
CA VAL A 172 14.29 -1.23 8.33
C VAL A 172 13.63 -2.61 8.19
N VAL A 173 12.86 -3.05 9.18
CA VAL A 173 12.09 -4.31 9.06
C VAL A 173 10.81 -4.00 8.30
N PRO A 174 10.63 -4.52 7.06
CA PRO A 174 9.34 -4.43 6.40
C PRO A 174 8.30 -5.13 7.26
N PRO A 175 7.05 -4.62 7.37
CA PRO A 175 5.99 -5.31 8.08
C PRO A 175 5.84 -6.72 7.51
N ALA A 176 5.76 -7.71 8.39
CA ALA A 176 5.50 -9.09 8.01
C ALA A 176 4.15 -9.20 7.28
N PRO A 177 4.02 -10.16 6.34
CA PRO A 177 2.84 -10.34 5.50
C PRO A 177 1.56 -10.63 6.28
#